data_764d9e0233b719ff076a8152e30c1f90
#
_entry.id   764d9e0233b719ff076a8152e30c1f90
#
_cell.length_a   1.000
_cell.length_b   1.000
_cell.length_c   1.000
_cell.angle_alpha   90.00
_cell.angle_beta   90.00
_cell.angle_gamma   90.00
#
_symmetry.space_group_name_H-M   'P 1'
#
loop_
_entity.id
_entity.type
_entity.pdbx_description
1 polymer ?
#
loop_
_entity_poly.entity_id
_entity_poly.type
_entity_poly.pdbx_seq_one_letter_code
_entity_poly.pdbx_strand_id
1 'polypeptide(L)'
;AELPANVEQHDWPTYERHYDEFDKLERFAYRLHKLLKICGFNDKALARMDDYKRNWYYRRKYTQIGISFLSPYHVIYTTRLHVLILGVLLGKELYLINNTSGKVINFYNTWLKELNTIKKL
;
A
#
# COMPACT_ATOMS: atom_id res chain seq x y z
N ALA A 1 4.80 -20.23 -16.57
CA ALA A 1 5.77 -20.74 -15.61
C ALA A 1 5.02 -21.23 -14.37
N GLU A 2 5.32 -22.42 -13.95
CA GLU A 2 4.72 -23.00 -12.74
C GLU A 2 5.42 -22.44 -11.50
N LEU A 3 4.62 -22.07 -10.50
CA LEU A 3 5.15 -21.67 -9.20
C LEU A 3 5.70 -22.88 -8.46
N PRO A 4 6.75 -22.74 -7.63
CA PRO A 4 7.21 -23.82 -6.76
C PRO A 4 6.08 -24.32 -5.84
N ALA A 5 6.07 -25.63 -5.56
CA ALA A 5 4.98 -26.26 -4.80
C ALA A 5 4.82 -25.77 -3.36
N ASN A 6 5.83 -25.10 -2.80
CA ASN A 6 5.87 -24.59 -1.44
C ASN A 6 5.57 -23.08 -1.34
N VAL A 7 5.02 -22.47 -2.38
CA VAL A 7 4.67 -21.04 -2.36
C VAL A 7 3.32 -20.84 -1.69
N GLU A 8 3.29 -20.04 -0.65
CA GLU A 8 2.05 -19.57 -0.03
C GLU A 8 1.41 -18.50 -0.89
N GLN A 9 0.11 -18.63 -1.15
CA GLN A 9 -0.63 -17.65 -1.92
C GLN A 9 -1.47 -16.77 -1.01
N HIS A 10 -1.24 -15.46 -1.08
CA HIS A 10 -1.97 -14.47 -0.31
C HIS A 10 -2.51 -13.36 -1.22
N ASP A 11 -3.69 -12.88 -0.89
CA ASP A 11 -4.16 -11.62 -1.44
C ASP A 11 -3.56 -10.43 -0.71
N TRP A 12 -3.34 -9.34 -1.47
CA TRP A 12 -2.90 -8.08 -0.89
C TRP A 12 -3.88 -7.62 0.20
N PRO A 13 -3.40 -7.18 1.38
CA PRO A 13 -4.27 -6.70 2.43
C PRO A 13 -5.08 -5.52 1.93
N THR A 14 -6.38 -5.73 1.81
CA THR A 14 -7.32 -4.71 1.36
C THR A 14 -7.76 -3.83 2.51
N TYR A 15 -8.22 -2.65 2.17
CA TYR A 15 -8.82 -1.70 3.11
C TYR A 15 -9.94 -2.34 3.97
N GLU A 16 -10.70 -3.25 3.40
CA GLU A 16 -11.84 -3.90 4.05
C GLU A 16 -11.49 -4.66 5.34
N ARG A 17 -10.29 -5.23 5.42
CA ARG A 17 -9.84 -5.94 6.64
C ARG A 17 -9.53 -5.01 7.82
N HIS A 18 -9.33 -3.73 7.55
CA HIS A 18 -9.00 -2.72 8.55
C HIS A 18 -10.10 -1.66 8.70
N TYR A 19 -11.27 -1.92 8.12
CA TYR A 19 -12.39 -0.99 8.05
C TYR A 19 -12.83 -0.49 9.43
N ASP A 20 -12.89 -1.36 10.42
CA ASP A 20 -13.34 -1.00 11.78
C ASP A 20 -12.44 0.04 12.46
N GLU A 21 -11.13 -0.04 12.28
CA GLU A 21 -10.19 0.95 12.84
C GLU A 21 -10.33 2.29 12.13
N PHE A 22 -10.47 2.28 10.81
CA PHE A 22 -10.65 3.49 10.02
C PHE A 22 -12.01 4.14 10.26
N ASP A 23 -13.06 3.36 10.40
CA ASP A 23 -14.40 3.86 10.66
C ASP A 23 -14.50 4.55 12.02
N LYS A 24 -13.88 4.01 13.07
CA LYS A 24 -13.80 4.65 14.39
C LYS A 24 -13.07 6.00 14.29
N LEU A 25 -12.01 6.06 13.54
CA LEU A 25 -11.21 7.26 13.36
C LEU A 25 -11.95 8.33 12.54
N GLU A 26 -12.65 7.92 11.49
CA GLU A 26 -13.48 8.81 10.69
C GLU A 26 -14.65 9.37 11.50
N ARG A 27 -15.30 8.56 12.31
CA ARG A 27 -16.36 9.02 13.24
C ARG A 27 -15.84 10.02 14.26
N PHE A 28 -14.67 9.77 14.84
CA PHE A 28 -14.03 10.71 15.75
C PHE A 28 -13.70 12.03 15.06
N ALA A 29 -13.13 11.97 13.88
CA ALA A 29 -12.79 13.15 13.12
C ALA A 29 -14.02 13.95 12.67
N TYR A 30 -15.10 13.27 12.30
CA TYR A 30 -16.36 13.92 11.97
C TYR A 30 -16.93 14.68 13.20
N ARG A 31 -16.89 14.08 14.37
CA ARG A 31 -17.32 14.75 15.63
C ARG A 31 -16.45 15.95 15.95
N LEU A 32 -15.12 15.80 15.81
CA LEU A 32 -14.18 16.90 16.03
C LEU A 32 -14.41 18.03 15.04
N HIS A 33 -14.60 17.72 13.75
CA HIS A 33 -14.92 18.69 12.72
C HIS A 33 -16.21 19.48 13.04
N LYS A 34 -17.26 18.79 13.47
CA LYS A 34 -18.52 19.42 13.87
C LYS A 34 -18.36 20.35 15.08
N LEU A 35 -17.58 19.95 16.08
CA LEU A 35 -17.25 20.78 17.23
C LEU A 35 -16.45 22.03 16.84
N LEU A 36 -15.43 21.89 16.01
CA LEU A 36 -14.60 23.01 15.56
C LEU A 36 -15.43 24.01 14.72
N LYS A 37 -16.36 23.53 13.93
CA LYS A 37 -17.27 24.39 13.17
C LYS A 37 -18.20 25.21 14.09
N ILE A 38 -18.70 24.61 15.17
CA ILE A 38 -19.51 25.29 16.20
C ILE A 38 -18.66 26.33 16.93
N CYS A 39 -17.37 26.08 17.17
CA CYS A 39 -16.42 27.01 17.80
C CYS A 39 -15.95 28.15 16.89
N GLY A 40 -16.42 28.25 15.65
CA GLY A 40 -16.13 29.37 14.73
C GLY A 40 -14.88 29.21 13.87
N PHE A 41 -14.30 28.01 13.75
CA PHE A 41 -13.22 27.74 12.80
C PHE A 41 -13.74 27.85 11.36
N ASN A 42 -12.95 28.49 10.49
CA ASN A 42 -13.36 28.69 9.10
C ASN A 42 -13.19 27.41 8.26
N ASP A 43 -13.92 27.32 7.14
CA ASP A 43 -13.90 26.16 6.26
C ASP A 43 -12.51 25.84 5.68
N LYS A 44 -11.66 26.85 5.47
CA LYS A 44 -10.28 26.67 4.99
C LYS A 44 -9.38 25.96 6.00
N ALA A 45 -9.49 26.30 7.29
CA ALA A 45 -8.73 25.63 8.35
C ALA A 45 -9.17 24.17 8.51
N LEU A 46 -10.48 23.90 8.42
CA LEU A 46 -11.05 22.56 8.47
C LEU A 46 -10.64 21.71 7.26
N ALA A 47 -10.62 22.27 6.06
CA ALA A 47 -10.15 21.61 4.85
C ALA A 47 -8.66 21.22 4.95
N ARG A 48 -7.80 22.09 5.52
CA ARG A 48 -6.39 21.77 5.78
C ARG A 48 -6.20 20.64 6.78
N MET A 49 -7.02 20.56 7.82
CA MET A 49 -7.00 19.46 8.79
C MET A 49 -7.41 18.14 8.15
N ASP A 50 -8.42 18.15 7.30
CA ASP A 50 -8.87 16.97 6.56
C ASP A 50 -7.82 16.49 5.55
N ASP A 51 -7.16 17.41 4.84
CA ASP A 51 -6.05 17.09 3.94
C ASP A 51 -4.84 16.50 4.67
N TYR A 52 -4.46 17.08 5.79
CA TYR A 52 -3.38 16.56 6.62
C TYR A 52 -3.68 15.15 7.11
N LYS A 53 -4.89 14.92 7.61
CA LYS A 53 -5.36 13.64 8.10
C LYS A 53 -5.39 12.59 6.99
N ARG A 54 -6.00 12.89 5.83
CA ARG A 54 -6.06 11.96 4.69
C ARG A 54 -4.66 11.64 4.15
N ASN A 55 -3.85 12.65 3.94
CA ASN A 55 -2.56 12.49 3.28
C ASN A 55 -1.48 11.91 4.18
N TRP A 56 -1.42 12.29 5.44
CA TRP A 56 -0.35 11.85 6.32
C TRP A 56 -0.67 10.56 7.08
N TYR A 57 -1.80 10.53 7.76
CA TYR A 57 -2.16 9.40 8.62
C TYR A 57 -2.51 8.15 7.82
N TYR A 58 -3.38 8.26 6.84
CA TYR A 58 -3.81 7.11 6.05
C TYR A 58 -2.67 6.54 5.20
N ARG A 59 -1.88 7.37 4.54
CA ARG A 59 -0.73 6.90 3.76
C ARG A 59 0.28 6.17 4.63
N ARG A 60 0.58 6.69 5.81
CA ARG A 60 1.48 6.02 6.75
C ARG A 60 0.92 4.69 7.22
N LYS A 61 -0.36 4.62 7.56
CA LYS A 61 -1.01 3.39 8.01
C LYS A 61 -1.03 2.33 6.92
N TYR A 62 -1.38 2.68 5.69
CA TYR A 62 -1.34 1.76 4.54
C TYR A 62 0.07 1.25 4.24
N THR A 63 1.06 2.12 4.29
CA THR A 63 2.46 1.75 4.11
C THR A 63 2.90 0.76 5.18
N GLN A 64 2.57 0.99 6.44
CA GLN A 64 2.89 0.08 7.55
C GLN A 64 2.22 -1.29 7.39
N ILE A 65 0.96 -1.33 6.97
CA ILE A 65 0.24 -2.58 6.68
C ILE A 65 0.96 -3.36 5.57
N GLY A 66 1.34 -2.71 4.49
CA GLY A 66 2.09 -3.32 3.40
C GLY A 66 3.46 -3.85 3.83
N ILE A 67 4.21 -3.07 4.60
CA ILE A 67 5.51 -3.47 5.17
C ILE A 67 5.35 -4.70 6.06
N SER A 68 4.41 -4.68 6.99
CA SER A 68 4.15 -5.80 7.91
C SER A 68 3.72 -7.07 7.16
N PHE A 69 2.97 -6.92 6.08
CA PHE A 69 2.53 -8.02 5.24
C PHE A 69 3.68 -8.69 4.48
N LEU A 70 4.63 -7.91 3.94
CA LEU A 70 5.74 -8.42 3.16
C LEU A 70 6.96 -8.80 4.01
N SER A 71 7.09 -8.28 5.22
CA SER A 71 8.27 -8.45 6.08
C SER A 71 8.64 -9.91 6.36
N PRO A 72 7.72 -10.85 6.62
CA PRO A 72 8.05 -12.24 6.90
C PRO A 72 8.68 -13.01 5.74
N TYR A 73 8.51 -12.51 4.50
CA TYR A 73 8.93 -13.22 3.30
C TYR A 73 10.28 -12.72 2.79
N HIS A 74 11.16 -13.63 2.39
CA HIS A 74 12.43 -13.31 1.72
C HIS A 74 12.28 -13.26 0.20
N VAL A 75 11.47 -14.15 -0.33
CA VAL A 75 11.20 -14.31 -1.77
C VAL A 75 9.73 -14.02 -2.03
N ILE A 76 9.44 -13.19 -3.01
CA ILE A 76 8.08 -12.75 -3.35
C ILE A 76 7.81 -12.92 -4.83
N TYR A 77 6.73 -13.62 -5.16
CA TYR A 77 6.19 -13.76 -6.52
C TYR A 77 5.02 -12.79 -6.67
N THR A 78 5.04 -11.94 -7.68
CA THR A 78 4.00 -10.92 -7.81
C THR A 78 3.62 -10.58 -9.25
N THR A 79 2.34 -10.30 -9.43
CA THR A 79 1.76 -9.65 -10.62
C THR A 79 1.42 -8.18 -10.36
N ARG A 80 1.62 -7.68 -9.13
CA ARG A 80 1.15 -6.36 -8.69
C ARG A 80 2.29 -5.36 -8.57
N LEU A 81 2.09 -4.19 -9.17
CA LEU A 81 3.09 -3.11 -9.18
C LEU A 81 3.46 -2.61 -7.78
N HIS A 82 2.48 -2.40 -6.90
CA HIS A 82 2.74 -1.91 -5.54
C HIS A 82 3.58 -2.89 -4.71
N VAL A 83 3.33 -4.20 -4.87
CA VAL A 83 4.12 -5.25 -4.23
C VAL A 83 5.55 -5.26 -4.75
N LEU A 84 5.73 -5.07 -6.06
CA LEU A 84 7.06 -4.94 -6.66
C LEU A 84 7.83 -3.78 -6.07
N ILE A 85 7.26 -2.58 -6.07
CA ILE A 85 7.92 -1.37 -5.55
C ILE A 85 8.27 -1.53 -4.08
N LEU A 86 7.33 -1.96 -3.26
CA LEU A 86 7.56 -2.13 -1.83
C LEU A 86 8.56 -3.25 -1.54
N GLY A 87 8.51 -4.35 -2.29
CA GLY A 87 9.47 -5.45 -2.18
C GLY A 87 10.91 -5.01 -2.50
N VAL A 88 11.11 -4.18 -3.52
CA VAL A 88 12.41 -3.56 -3.84
C VAL A 88 12.90 -2.71 -2.67
N LEU A 89 12.07 -1.84 -2.13
CA LEU A 89 12.42 -0.97 -1.01
C LEU A 89 12.76 -1.76 0.26
N LEU A 90 12.17 -2.93 0.44
CA LEU A 90 12.45 -3.84 1.56
C LEU A 90 13.64 -4.80 1.29
N GLY A 91 14.29 -4.69 0.15
CA GLY A 91 15.43 -5.54 -0.23
C GLY A 91 15.07 -7.01 -0.44
N LYS A 92 13.85 -7.31 -0.88
CA LYS A 92 13.37 -8.68 -1.12
C LYS A 92 13.83 -9.21 -2.47
N GLU A 93 13.95 -10.53 -2.60
CA GLU A 93 14.10 -11.19 -3.88
C GLU A 93 12.72 -11.31 -4.55
N LEU A 94 12.60 -10.84 -5.79
CA LEU A 94 11.33 -10.67 -6.46
C LEU A 94 11.27 -11.44 -7.78
N TYR A 95 10.19 -12.16 -7.97
CA TYR A 95 9.87 -12.85 -9.22
C TYR A 95 8.61 -12.23 -9.83
N LEU A 96 8.77 -11.66 -11.02
CA LEU A 96 7.65 -11.04 -11.74
C LEU A 96 6.91 -12.08 -12.56
N ILE A 97 5.64 -12.19 -12.27
CA ILE A 97 4.70 -12.99 -13.06
C ILE A 97 4.00 -12.05 -14.05
N ASN A 98 4.08 -12.37 -15.33
CA ASN A 98 3.42 -11.56 -16.34
C ASN A 98 1.89 -11.66 -16.20
N ASN A 99 1.24 -10.52 -16.31
CA ASN A 99 -0.22 -10.44 -16.35
C ASN A 99 -0.67 -9.73 -17.63
N THR A 100 -1.95 -9.87 -17.95
CA THR A 100 -2.56 -9.30 -19.17
C THR A 100 -2.43 -7.78 -19.28
N SER A 101 -2.28 -7.05 -18.16
CA SER A 101 -2.17 -5.60 -18.15
C SER A 101 -0.78 -5.08 -18.55
N GLY A 102 0.26 -5.90 -18.44
CA GLY A 102 1.65 -5.54 -18.75
C GLY A 102 2.26 -4.43 -17.88
N LYS A 103 1.54 -3.85 -16.94
CA LYS A 103 1.99 -2.70 -16.12
C LYS A 103 3.25 -2.98 -15.33
N VAL A 104 3.34 -4.15 -14.72
CA VAL A 104 4.48 -4.57 -13.88
C VAL A 104 5.73 -4.74 -14.73
N ILE A 105 5.60 -5.42 -15.85
CA ILE A 105 6.72 -5.67 -16.78
C ILE A 105 7.22 -4.36 -17.41
N ASN A 106 6.31 -3.47 -17.80
CA ASN A 106 6.67 -2.17 -18.36
C ASN A 106 7.41 -1.29 -17.33
N PHE A 107 6.95 -1.28 -16.10
CA PHE A 107 7.62 -0.56 -15.01
C PHE A 107 9.02 -1.13 -14.73
N TYR A 108 9.13 -2.46 -14.67
CA TYR A 108 10.42 -3.13 -14.50
C TYR A 108 11.40 -2.77 -15.63
N ASN A 109 10.98 -2.87 -16.88
CA ASN A 109 11.83 -2.58 -18.04
C ASN A 109 12.30 -1.12 -18.07
N THR A 110 11.50 -0.20 -17.55
CA THR A 110 11.80 1.23 -17.55
C THR A 110 12.72 1.63 -16.40
N TRP A 111 12.48 1.11 -15.19
CA TRP A 111 13.09 1.64 -13.98
C TRP A 111 13.96 0.66 -13.18
N LEU A 112 13.71 -0.64 -13.30
CA LEU A 112 14.27 -1.64 -12.40
C LEU A 112 15.13 -2.71 -13.09
N LYS A 113 15.33 -2.58 -14.38
CA LYS A 113 16.01 -3.58 -15.22
C LYS A 113 17.43 -3.95 -14.74
N GLU A 114 18.11 -3.01 -14.09
CA GLU A 114 19.49 -3.19 -13.62
C GLU A 114 19.58 -3.83 -12.22
N LEU A 115 18.45 -4.05 -11.56
CA LEU A 115 18.43 -4.66 -10.23
C LEU A 115 18.51 -6.18 -10.32
N ASN A 116 19.58 -6.75 -9.76
CA ASN A 116 19.83 -8.20 -9.75
C ASN A 116 18.87 -9.00 -8.85
N THR A 117 18.15 -8.32 -7.96
CA THR A 117 17.18 -8.92 -7.03
C THR A 117 15.84 -9.25 -7.67
N ILE A 118 15.63 -8.84 -8.93
CA ILE A 118 14.36 -9.03 -9.63
C ILE A 118 14.59 -9.98 -10.82
N LYS A 119 13.76 -11.02 -10.88
CA LYS A 119 13.75 -12.00 -11.97
C LYS A 119 12.38 -12.05 -12.64
N LYS A 120 12.36 -12.28 -13.95
CA LYS A 120 11.13 -12.52 -14.71
C LYS A 120 10.88 -14.02 -14.79
N LEU A 121 9.66 -14.44 -14.52
CA LEU A 121 9.18 -15.78 -14.81
C LEU A 121 8.53 -15.84 -16.19
#